data_c1c8f4360fddbb9ca2cf3e41721fd42d
#
_entry.id   c1c8f4360fddbb9ca2cf3e41721fd42d
#
_cell.length_a   1.000
_cell.length_b   1.000
_cell.length_c   1.000
_cell.angle_alpha   90.00
_cell.angle_beta   90.00
_cell.angle_gamma   90.00
#
_symmetry.space_group_name_H-M   'P 1'
#
loop_
_entity.id
_entity.type
_entity.pdbx_description
1 polymer ?
#
loop_
_entity_poly.entity_id
_entity_poly.type
_entity_poly.pdbx_seq_one_letter_code
_entity_poly.pdbx_strand_id
1 'polypeptide(L)'
;MLANAIGSMASILNQFLGYAGFYLLNAAFEGASALANMLLAEPIVTESQASREKHPLRALPEQFRQLMRDSLHVLRTCPMAVKLIASSALISVPSYLTKMFLQQRLVELGWPTELLFLPLLLGGLACVAGTEIGRRVRCRSMRRLYTACALLCGVGTLLVGTAPAWGGILGMMLVQGVLEVYLLHESQKLNDAIPSDQRATLISVDGMAYSLLMIPASPLVGAVGDAFGQAGAGLALLGGVIVLSGVALLRKKPQES
;
A
#
# COMPACT_ATOMS: atom_id res chain seq x y z
N MET A 1 -11.38 -5.73 5.41
CA MET A 1 -10.91 -7.14 5.44
C MET A 1 -11.90 -8.12 4.81
N LEU A 2 -13.19 -8.13 5.17
CA LEU A 2 -14.22 -8.98 4.54
C LEU A 2 -14.33 -8.74 3.02
N ALA A 3 -14.27 -7.50 2.54
CA ALA A 3 -14.31 -7.18 1.11
C ALA A 3 -13.13 -7.79 0.32
N ASN A 4 -11.92 -7.83 0.90
CA ASN A 4 -10.77 -8.49 0.27
C ASN A 4 -10.90 -10.02 0.26
N ALA A 5 -11.51 -10.62 1.27
CA ALA A 5 -11.79 -12.05 1.30
C ALA A 5 -12.86 -12.43 0.26
N ILE A 6 -13.91 -11.61 0.11
CA ILE A 6 -14.93 -11.79 -0.93
C ILE A 6 -14.33 -11.58 -2.31
N GLY A 7 -13.49 -10.55 -2.50
CA GLY A 7 -12.76 -10.33 -3.75
C GLY A 7 -11.82 -11.48 -4.12
N SER A 8 -11.21 -12.15 -3.14
CA SER A 8 -10.37 -13.33 -3.39
C SER A 8 -11.16 -14.57 -3.83
N MET A 9 -12.45 -14.63 -3.52
CA MET A 9 -13.35 -15.69 -4.01
C MET A 9 -13.91 -15.39 -5.41
N ALA A 10 -13.51 -14.27 -6.02
CA ALA A 10 -14.00 -13.81 -7.32
C ALA A 10 -13.84 -14.85 -8.42
N SER A 11 -12.77 -15.64 -8.42
CA SER A 11 -12.53 -16.68 -9.42
C SER A 11 -13.56 -17.82 -9.33
N ILE A 12 -13.98 -18.16 -8.11
CA ILE A 12 -15.02 -19.18 -7.88
C ILE A 12 -16.39 -18.61 -8.25
N LEU A 13 -16.70 -17.41 -7.79
CA LEU A 13 -17.96 -16.73 -8.11
C LEU A 13 -18.12 -16.49 -9.62
N ASN A 14 -17.03 -16.23 -10.34
CA ASN A 14 -17.05 -16.04 -11.78
C ASN A 14 -17.50 -17.30 -12.54
N GLN A 15 -17.20 -18.50 -12.03
CA GLN A 15 -17.67 -19.75 -12.63
C GLN A 15 -19.20 -19.90 -12.56
N PHE A 16 -19.82 -19.37 -11.50
CA PHE A 16 -21.27 -19.45 -11.28
C PHE A 16 -22.05 -18.29 -11.90
N LEU A 17 -21.52 -17.08 -11.83
CA LEU A 17 -22.19 -15.83 -12.21
C LEU A 17 -21.74 -15.26 -13.56
N GLY A 18 -20.61 -15.75 -14.09
CA GLY A 18 -19.95 -15.13 -15.22
C GLY A 18 -19.38 -13.74 -14.91
N TYR A 19 -18.56 -13.20 -15.79
CA TYR A 19 -17.93 -11.87 -15.58
C TYR A 19 -18.96 -10.75 -15.35
N ALA A 20 -20.05 -10.74 -16.13
CA ALA A 20 -21.08 -9.72 -16.00
C ALA A 20 -21.79 -9.77 -14.64
N GLY A 21 -22.16 -10.96 -14.16
CA GLY A 21 -22.78 -11.15 -12.87
C GLY A 21 -21.86 -10.76 -11.70
N PHE A 22 -20.56 -11.05 -11.83
CA PHE A 22 -19.57 -10.63 -10.84
C PHE A 22 -19.43 -9.11 -10.78
N TYR A 23 -19.33 -8.42 -11.92
CA TYR A 23 -19.28 -6.94 -11.94
C TYR A 23 -20.55 -6.29 -11.41
N LEU A 24 -21.74 -6.85 -11.70
CA LEU A 24 -23.00 -6.38 -11.13
C LEU A 24 -23.04 -6.54 -9.61
N LEU A 25 -22.55 -7.67 -9.09
CA LEU A 25 -22.46 -7.89 -7.65
C LEU A 25 -21.51 -6.88 -6.99
N ASN A 26 -20.34 -6.66 -7.58
CA ASN A 26 -19.38 -5.65 -7.10
C ASN A 26 -20.00 -4.25 -7.11
N ALA A 27 -20.66 -3.86 -8.20
CA ALA A 27 -21.36 -2.59 -8.30
C ALA A 27 -22.48 -2.43 -7.24
N ALA A 28 -23.19 -3.51 -6.92
CA ALA A 28 -24.18 -3.51 -5.86
C ALA A 28 -23.56 -3.28 -4.47
N PHE A 29 -22.43 -3.91 -4.17
CA PHE A 29 -21.69 -3.68 -2.92
C PHE A 29 -21.14 -2.26 -2.82
N GLU A 30 -20.56 -1.72 -3.89
CA GLU A 30 -20.09 -0.33 -3.93
C GLU A 30 -21.24 0.66 -3.78
N GLY A 31 -22.39 0.39 -4.43
CA GLY A 31 -23.60 1.19 -4.28
C GLY A 31 -24.14 1.16 -2.85
N ALA A 32 -24.18 -0.02 -2.21
CA ALA A 32 -24.59 -0.14 -0.81
C ALA A 32 -23.60 0.59 0.13
N SER A 33 -22.30 0.51 -0.13
CA SER A 33 -21.29 1.26 0.61
C SER A 33 -21.47 2.77 0.46
N ALA A 34 -21.73 3.25 -0.76
CA ALA A 34 -22.01 4.66 -1.02
C ALA A 34 -23.26 5.15 -0.28
N LEU A 35 -24.35 4.36 -0.29
CA LEU A 35 -25.57 4.65 0.47
C LEU A 35 -25.31 4.68 1.98
N ALA A 36 -24.54 3.72 2.50
CA ALA A 36 -24.18 3.69 3.92
C ALA A 36 -23.36 4.94 4.30
N ASN A 37 -22.43 5.38 3.44
CA ASN A 37 -21.65 6.60 3.67
C ASN A 37 -22.54 7.87 3.65
N MET A 38 -23.60 7.92 2.83
CA MET A 38 -24.54 9.05 2.83
C MET A 38 -25.35 9.14 4.13
N LEU A 39 -25.50 8.03 4.86
CA LEU A 39 -26.21 8.00 6.16
C LEU A 39 -25.28 8.39 7.33
N LEU A 40 -23.97 8.47 7.11
CA LEU A 40 -23.00 8.93 8.11
C LEU A 40 -23.06 10.47 8.17
N ALA A 41 -23.59 10.99 9.26
CA ALA A 41 -23.51 12.42 9.56
C ALA A 41 -22.09 12.73 10.09
N GLU A 42 -21.30 13.49 9.33
CA GLU A 42 -20.02 13.99 9.82
C GLU A 42 -20.24 15.10 10.84
N PRO A 43 -19.66 15.03 12.05
CA PRO A 43 -19.70 16.15 12.98
C PRO A 43 -18.95 17.34 12.39
N ILE A 44 -19.60 18.51 12.32
CA ILE A 44 -18.98 19.75 11.87
C ILE A 44 -17.98 20.19 12.94
N VAL A 45 -16.69 19.98 12.68
CA VAL A 45 -15.60 20.27 13.63
C VAL A 45 -14.98 21.65 13.42
N THR A 46 -15.14 22.25 12.23
CA THR A 46 -14.54 23.55 11.87
C THR A 46 -15.48 24.43 11.07
N GLU A 47 -15.33 25.78 11.22
CA GLU A 47 -16.07 26.76 10.43
C GLU A 47 -15.86 26.62 8.91
N SER A 48 -14.70 26.13 8.50
CA SER A 48 -14.41 25.82 7.09
C SER A 48 -15.26 24.68 6.54
N GLN A 49 -15.64 23.69 7.37
CA GLN A 49 -16.55 22.62 6.99
C GLN A 49 -17.99 23.11 6.85
N ALA A 50 -18.44 23.98 7.74
CA ALA A 50 -19.78 24.61 7.65
C ALA A 50 -19.93 25.47 6.38
N SER A 51 -18.85 26.10 5.90
CA SER A 51 -18.84 26.84 4.64
C SER A 51 -18.86 25.95 3.39
N ARG A 52 -18.37 24.71 3.49
CA ARG A 52 -18.36 23.72 2.39
C ARG A 52 -19.76 23.20 2.05
N GLU A 53 -20.65 23.09 3.02
CA GLU A 53 -22.01 22.59 2.82
C GLU A 53 -22.87 23.51 1.92
N LYS A 54 -22.57 24.82 1.87
CA LYS A 54 -23.41 25.79 1.15
C LYS A 54 -23.25 25.77 -0.37
N HIS A 55 -22.05 25.45 -0.91
CA HIS A 55 -21.80 25.44 -2.38
C HIS A 55 -20.71 24.42 -2.79
N PRO A 56 -20.99 23.12 -2.78
CA PRO A 56 -19.94 22.08 -2.92
C PRO A 56 -19.20 22.13 -4.26
N LEU A 57 -19.87 22.37 -5.38
CA LEU A 57 -19.26 22.29 -6.72
C LEU A 57 -18.44 23.51 -7.12
N ARG A 58 -18.85 24.72 -6.69
CA ARG A 58 -18.14 25.98 -7.02
C ARG A 58 -16.85 26.15 -6.21
N ALA A 59 -16.79 25.53 -5.05
CA ALA A 59 -15.64 25.63 -4.15
C ALA A 59 -14.51 24.60 -4.45
N LEU A 60 -14.75 23.59 -5.31
CA LEU A 60 -13.80 22.53 -5.61
C LEU A 60 -12.42 23.02 -6.09
N PRO A 61 -12.27 23.97 -7.04
CA PRO A 61 -10.95 24.40 -7.51
C PRO A 61 -10.16 25.14 -6.43
N GLU A 62 -10.87 25.93 -5.63
CA GLU A 62 -10.28 26.71 -4.55
C GLU A 62 -9.85 25.80 -3.38
N GLN A 63 -10.67 24.81 -3.05
CA GLN A 63 -10.36 23.77 -2.05
C GLN A 63 -9.17 22.94 -2.47
N PHE A 64 -9.08 22.53 -3.75
CA PHE A 64 -7.93 21.80 -4.27
C PHE A 64 -6.65 22.64 -4.20
N ARG A 65 -6.72 23.93 -4.58
CA ARG A 65 -5.58 24.86 -4.49
C ARG A 65 -5.14 25.06 -3.04
N GLN A 66 -6.09 25.17 -2.11
CA GLN A 66 -5.80 25.31 -0.69
C GLN A 66 -5.17 24.03 -0.15
N LEU A 67 -5.74 22.84 -0.46
CA LEU A 67 -5.19 21.55 -0.08
C LEU A 67 -3.73 21.39 -0.57
N MET A 68 -3.46 21.75 -1.82
CA MET A 68 -2.10 21.71 -2.38
C MET A 68 -1.14 22.66 -1.67
N ARG A 69 -1.61 23.87 -1.32
CA ARG A 69 -0.80 24.84 -0.59
C ARG A 69 -0.50 24.36 0.82
N ASP A 70 -1.50 23.84 1.53
CA ASP A 70 -1.37 23.33 2.88
C ASP A 70 -0.46 22.08 2.90
N SER A 71 -0.61 21.19 1.90
CA SER A 71 0.28 20.04 1.70
C SER A 71 1.73 20.45 1.51
N LEU A 72 1.98 21.43 0.65
CA LEU A 72 3.33 21.98 0.41
C LEU A 72 3.88 22.69 1.66
N HIS A 73 3.05 23.38 2.41
CA HIS A 73 3.44 24.01 3.66
C HIS A 73 3.90 22.97 4.69
N VAL A 74 3.11 21.91 4.91
CA VAL A 74 3.46 20.80 5.82
C VAL A 74 4.75 20.10 5.38
N LEU A 75 4.92 19.82 4.08
CA LEU A 75 6.14 19.21 3.56
C LEU A 75 7.40 20.09 3.81
N ARG A 76 7.24 21.42 3.81
CA ARG A 76 8.36 22.37 4.07
C ARG A 76 8.64 22.56 5.56
N THR A 77 7.62 22.51 6.40
CA THR A 77 7.73 22.83 7.82
C THR A 77 8.02 21.62 8.70
N CYS A 78 7.65 20.41 8.25
CA CYS A 78 7.82 19.19 9.03
C CYS A 78 8.69 18.14 8.28
N PRO A 79 10.03 18.23 8.34
CA PRO A 79 10.93 17.31 7.64
C PRO A 79 10.80 15.86 8.14
N MET A 80 10.30 15.67 9.35
CA MET A 80 10.02 14.34 9.90
C MET A 80 8.85 13.67 9.17
N ALA A 81 7.77 14.41 8.90
CA ALA A 81 6.63 13.92 8.12
C ALA A 81 7.06 13.51 6.71
N VAL A 82 7.88 14.33 6.05
CA VAL A 82 8.41 14.00 4.71
C VAL A 82 9.18 12.68 4.71
N LYS A 83 10.04 12.45 5.72
CA LYS A 83 10.80 11.19 5.82
C LYS A 83 9.89 9.99 6.07
N LEU A 84 8.86 10.14 6.90
CA LEU A 84 7.90 9.07 7.18
C LEU A 84 7.08 8.74 5.92
N ILE A 85 6.50 9.73 5.27
CA ILE A 85 5.71 9.58 4.04
C ILE A 85 6.56 8.97 2.90
N ALA A 86 7.79 9.46 2.70
CA ALA A 86 8.67 8.89 1.68
C ALA A 86 9.03 7.43 1.97
N SER A 87 9.24 7.08 3.24
CA SER A 87 9.58 5.72 3.62
C SER A 87 8.36 4.77 3.57
N SER A 88 7.16 5.23 3.90
CA SER A 88 5.92 4.45 3.74
C SER A 88 5.65 4.15 2.27
N ALA A 89 5.77 5.16 1.39
CA ALA A 89 5.59 4.98 -0.04
C ALA A 89 6.60 4.00 -0.65
N LEU A 90 7.88 4.06 -0.23
CA LEU A 90 8.93 3.15 -0.70
C LEU A 90 8.69 1.69 -0.30
N ILE A 91 8.05 1.41 0.83
CA ILE A 91 7.69 0.04 1.25
C ILE A 91 6.36 -0.38 0.62
N SER A 92 5.42 0.53 0.43
CA SER A 92 4.08 0.24 -0.12
C SER A 92 4.12 -0.14 -1.59
N VAL A 93 4.99 0.50 -2.39
CA VAL A 93 5.12 0.21 -3.84
C VAL A 93 5.48 -1.24 -4.12
N PRO A 94 6.54 -1.83 -3.53
CA PRO A 94 6.85 -3.26 -3.72
C PRO A 94 5.72 -4.18 -3.25
N SER A 95 5.03 -3.82 -2.17
CA SER A 95 3.91 -4.61 -1.65
C SER A 95 2.76 -4.69 -2.66
N TYR A 96 2.42 -3.58 -3.30
CA TYR A 96 1.39 -3.58 -4.32
C TYR A 96 1.83 -4.33 -5.58
N LEU A 97 3.06 -4.09 -6.05
CA LEU A 97 3.61 -4.74 -7.25
C LEU A 97 3.75 -6.25 -7.08
N THR A 98 4.18 -6.73 -5.90
CA THR A 98 4.25 -8.17 -5.63
C THR A 98 2.86 -8.82 -5.69
N LYS A 99 1.84 -8.17 -5.16
CA LYS A 99 0.46 -8.67 -5.22
C LYS A 99 -0.08 -8.71 -6.65
N MET A 100 0.23 -7.70 -7.46
CA MET A 100 -0.23 -7.59 -8.84
C MET A 100 0.47 -8.60 -9.76
N PHE A 101 1.80 -8.61 -9.76
CA PHE A 101 2.58 -9.45 -10.66
C PHE A 101 2.68 -10.92 -10.23
N LEU A 102 2.47 -11.24 -8.94
CA LEU A 102 2.43 -12.63 -8.48
C LEU A 102 1.34 -13.43 -9.20
N GLN A 103 0.18 -12.85 -9.42
CA GLN A 103 -0.93 -13.56 -10.11
C GLN A 103 -0.52 -13.97 -11.52
N GLN A 104 0.07 -13.05 -12.29
CA GLN A 104 0.57 -13.34 -13.63
C GLN A 104 1.67 -14.41 -13.58
N ARG A 105 2.64 -14.27 -12.68
CA ARG A 105 3.72 -15.23 -12.51
C ARG A 105 3.22 -16.62 -12.11
N LEU A 106 2.21 -16.72 -11.26
CA LEU A 106 1.64 -18.02 -10.89
C LEU A 106 1.02 -18.74 -12.10
N VAL A 107 0.34 -17.99 -12.97
CA VAL A 107 -0.18 -18.55 -14.25
C VAL A 107 0.96 -19.01 -15.15
N GLU A 108 2.05 -18.23 -15.28
CA GLU A 108 3.25 -18.62 -16.02
C GLU A 108 3.91 -19.90 -15.46
N LEU A 109 3.82 -20.12 -14.14
CA LEU A 109 4.32 -21.32 -13.47
C LEU A 109 3.35 -22.52 -13.51
N GLY A 110 2.23 -22.41 -14.25
CA GLY A 110 1.23 -23.46 -14.35
C GLY A 110 0.31 -23.61 -13.14
N TRP A 111 0.19 -22.57 -12.31
CA TRP A 111 -0.74 -22.57 -11.17
C TRP A 111 -2.20 -22.57 -11.68
N PRO A 112 -3.10 -23.40 -11.13
CA PRO A 112 -4.50 -23.41 -11.53
C PRO A 112 -5.16 -22.05 -11.34
N THR A 113 -5.83 -21.53 -12.35
CA THR A 113 -6.50 -20.23 -12.31
C THR A 113 -7.60 -20.17 -11.27
N GLU A 114 -8.25 -21.30 -10.98
CA GLU A 114 -9.29 -21.45 -9.97
C GLU A 114 -8.74 -21.22 -8.55
N LEU A 115 -7.44 -21.45 -8.35
CA LEU A 115 -6.78 -21.29 -7.05
C LEU A 115 -6.04 -19.95 -6.88
N LEU A 116 -6.17 -18.99 -7.81
CA LEU A 116 -5.55 -17.66 -7.70
C LEU A 116 -6.08 -16.82 -6.52
N PHE A 117 -7.24 -17.18 -5.99
CA PHE A 117 -7.75 -16.57 -4.76
C PHE A 117 -6.92 -16.94 -3.51
N LEU A 118 -6.31 -18.11 -3.48
CA LEU A 118 -5.59 -18.64 -2.31
C LEU A 118 -4.39 -17.76 -1.91
N PRO A 119 -3.49 -17.36 -2.83
CA PRO A 119 -2.44 -16.38 -2.51
C PRO A 119 -2.98 -15.08 -1.92
N LEU A 120 -4.08 -14.53 -2.47
CA LEU A 120 -4.68 -13.29 -1.98
C LEU A 120 -5.26 -13.46 -0.57
N LEU A 121 -5.90 -14.59 -0.29
CA LEU A 121 -6.40 -14.93 1.04
C LEU A 121 -5.24 -15.03 2.05
N LEU A 122 -4.18 -15.77 1.69
CA LEU A 122 -2.99 -15.93 2.54
C LEU A 122 -2.29 -14.58 2.77
N GLY A 123 -2.22 -13.72 1.75
CA GLY A 123 -1.74 -12.35 1.88
C GLY A 123 -2.57 -11.53 2.86
N GLY A 124 -3.90 -11.65 2.80
CA GLY A 124 -4.81 -11.01 3.77
C GLY A 124 -4.59 -11.50 5.21
N LEU A 125 -4.38 -12.80 5.41
CA LEU A 125 -4.04 -13.37 6.72
C LEU A 125 -2.68 -12.85 7.21
N ALA A 126 -1.71 -12.71 6.32
CA ALA A 126 -0.40 -12.14 6.64
C ALA A 126 -0.50 -10.65 7.07
N CYS A 127 -1.40 -9.86 6.47
CA CYS A 127 -1.70 -8.50 6.93
C CYS A 127 -2.22 -8.49 8.38
N VAL A 128 -3.17 -9.38 8.71
CA VAL A 128 -3.70 -9.51 10.08
C VAL A 128 -2.59 -9.87 11.05
N ALA A 129 -1.79 -10.89 10.70
CA ALA A 129 -0.65 -11.30 11.51
C ALA A 129 0.38 -10.18 11.67
N GLY A 130 0.68 -9.43 10.60
CA GLY A 130 1.58 -8.28 10.60
C GLY A 130 1.11 -7.17 11.54
N THR A 131 -0.18 -6.84 11.50
CA THR A 131 -0.78 -5.85 12.42
C THR A 131 -0.65 -6.30 13.88
N GLU A 132 -0.90 -7.58 14.18
CA GLU A 132 -0.78 -8.11 15.54
C GLU A 132 0.67 -8.15 16.01
N ILE A 133 1.60 -8.54 15.13
CA ILE A 133 3.05 -8.47 15.42
C ILE A 133 3.45 -7.02 15.65
N GLY A 134 3.01 -6.09 14.82
CA GLY A 134 3.29 -4.65 14.94
C GLY A 134 2.86 -4.08 16.29
N ARG A 135 1.71 -4.51 16.83
CA ARG A 135 1.26 -4.09 18.18
C ARG A 135 2.18 -4.56 19.31
N ARG A 136 2.84 -5.70 19.14
CA ARG A 136 3.75 -6.28 20.15
C ARG A 136 5.18 -5.75 20.02
N VAL A 137 5.58 -5.32 18.83
CA VAL A 137 6.92 -4.78 18.57
C VAL A 137 7.01 -3.35 19.12
N ARG A 138 7.95 -3.12 20.08
CA ARG A 138 8.23 -1.77 20.57
C ARG A 138 9.23 -1.08 19.64
N CYS A 139 8.75 -0.08 18.91
CA CYS A 139 9.61 0.71 18.02
C CYS A 139 10.44 1.73 18.82
N ARG A 140 11.73 1.43 19.06
CA ARG A 140 12.69 2.37 19.66
C ARG A 140 13.28 3.37 18.66
N SER A 141 13.34 3.00 17.37
CA SER A 141 13.93 3.82 16.31
C SER A 141 13.26 3.52 14.98
N MET A 142 12.60 4.51 14.39
CA MET A 142 11.97 4.39 13.06
C MET A 142 12.97 4.02 11.99
N ARG A 143 14.22 4.52 12.06
CA ARG A 143 15.27 4.17 11.10
C ARG A 143 15.58 2.67 11.12
N ARG A 144 15.72 2.07 12.31
CA ARG A 144 15.99 0.62 12.44
C ARG A 144 14.81 -0.21 11.95
N LEU A 145 13.60 0.20 12.33
CA LEU A 145 12.38 -0.45 11.88
C LEU A 145 12.26 -0.39 10.35
N TYR A 146 12.42 0.79 9.76
CA TYR A 146 12.41 0.97 8.30
C TYR A 146 13.43 0.07 7.61
N THR A 147 14.68 0.06 8.08
CA THR A 147 15.75 -0.74 7.47
C THR A 147 15.44 -2.24 7.55
N ALA A 148 14.96 -2.72 8.69
CA ALA A 148 14.56 -4.13 8.86
C ALA A 148 13.38 -4.48 7.94
N CYS A 149 12.35 -3.64 7.92
CA CYS A 149 11.17 -3.83 7.06
C CYS A 149 11.55 -3.77 5.57
N ALA A 150 12.40 -2.83 5.16
CA ALA A 150 12.87 -2.72 3.79
C ALA A 150 13.66 -3.96 3.35
N LEU A 151 14.55 -4.49 4.19
CA LEU A 151 15.29 -5.71 3.90
C LEU A 151 14.37 -6.92 3.75
N LEU A 152 13.43 -7.11 4.69
CA LEU A 152 12.47 -8.21 4.62
C LEU A 152 11.52 -8.07 3.42
N CYS A 153 11.09 -6.85 3.12
CA CYS A 153 10.28 -6.55 1.94
C CYS A 153 11.07 -6.86 0.65
N GLY A 154 12.34 -6.46 0.57
CA GLY A 154 13.20 -6.75 -0.56
C GLY A 154 13.42 -8.26 -0.75
N VAL A 155 13.69 -8.99 0.33
CA VAL A 155 13.81 -10.47 0.29
C VAL A 155 12.50 -11.11 -0.16
N GLY A 156 11.37 -10.68 0.40
CA GLY A 156 10.05 -11.18 -0.02
C GLY A 156 9.77 -10.92 -1.50
N THR A 157 10.09 -9.71 -1.99
CA THR A 157 9.94 -9.33 -3.40
C THR A 157 10.86 -10.17 -4.31
N LEU A 158 12.08 -10.45 -3.89
CA LEU A 158 13.00 -11.39 -4.58
C LEU A 158 12.41 -12.79 -4.66
N LEU A 159 11.86 -13.30 -3.57
CA LEU A 159 11.21 -14.63 -3.54
C LEU A 159 10.03 -14.67 -4.53
N VAL A 160 9.20 -13.62 -4.58
CA VAL A 160 8.12 -13.54 -5.58
C VAL A 160 8.69 -13.59 -7.00
N GLY A 161 9.81 -12.91 -7.25
CA GLY A 161 10.43 -12.85 -8.57
C GLY A 161 11.15 -14.13 -9.02
N THR A 162 11.74 -14.89 -8.09
CA THR A 162 12.69 -15.96 -8.44
C THR A 162 12.25 -17.37 -8.00
N ALA A 163 11.49 -17.49 -6.91
CA ALA A 163 11.15 -18.78 -6.34
C ALA A 163 10.01 -19.48 -7.11
N PRO A 164 9.82 -20.80 -6.94
CA PRO A 164 8.65 -21.53 -7.42
C PRO A 164 7.35 -21.00 -6.76
N ALA A 165 6.19 -21.43 -7.24
CA ALA A 165 4.88 -20.90 -6.87
C ALA A 165 4.67 -20.71 -5.34
N TRP A 166 4.92 -21.72 -4.52
CA TRP A 166 4.79 -21.62 -3.06
C TRP A 166 5.80 -20.64 -2.43
N GLY A 167 7.03 -20.60 -2.94
CA GLY A 167 8.04 -19.63 -2.51
C GLY A 167 7.63 -18.19 -2.83
N GLY A 168 7.03 -17.97 -4.00
CA GLY A 168 6.46 -16.68 -4.39
C GLY A 168 5.30 -16.28 -3.47
N ILE A 169 4.39 -17.20 -3.13
CA ILE A 169 3.29 -16.95 -2.19
C ILE A 169 3.82 -16.57 -0.80
N LEU A 170 4.80 -17.31 -0.28
CA LEU A 170 5.44 -16.98 0.99
C LEU A 170 6.15 -15.63 0.94
N GLY A 171 6.80 -15.31 -0.18
CA GLY A 171 7.40 -14.00 -0.40
C GLY A 171 6.38 -12.86 -0.33
N MET A 172 5.22 -13.02 -0.97
CA MET A 172 4.14 -12.05 -0.91
C MET A 172 3.58 -11.92 0.51
N MET A 173 3.35 -13.03 1.21
CA MET A 173 2.89 -13.00 2.62
C MET A 173 3.88 -12.23 3.50
N LEU A 174 5.19 -12.44 3.31
CA LEU A 174 6.22 -11.71 4.03
C LEU A 174 6.15 -10.21 3.75
N VAL A 175 6.05 -9.82 2.48
CA VAL A 175 5.96 -8.40 2.08
C VAL A 175 4.71 -7.74 2.67
N GLN A 176 3.55 -8.41 2.60
CA GLN A 176 2.29 -7.88 3.12
C GLN A 176 2.32 -7.74 4.65
N GLY A 177 2.79 -8.76 5.36
CA GLY A 177 2.89 -8.71 6.82
C GLY A 177 3.87 -7.65 7.31
N VAL A 178 5.02 -7.51 6.66
CA VAL A 178 6.03 -6.49 6.99
C VAL A 178 5.52 -5.08 6.73
N LEU A 179 4.79 -4.86 5.65
CA LEU A 179 4.15 -3.57 5.38
C LEU A 179 3.24 -3.14 6.53
N GLU A 180 2.37 -4.03 7.03
CA GLU A 180 1.45 -3.72 8.12
C GLU A 180 2.18 -3.38 9.43
N VAL A 181 3.28 -4.09 9.73
CA VAL A 181 4.14 -3.75 10.88
C VAL A 181 4.68 -2.33 10.75
N TYR A 182 5.14 -1.96 9.55
CA TYR A 182 5.71 -0.63 9.33
C TYR A 182 4.65 0.47 9.40
N LEU A 183 3.54 0.32 8.65
CA LEU A 183 2.48 1.33 8.57
C LEU A 183 1.83 1.62 9.93
N LEU A 184 1.70 0.62 10.81
CA LEU A 184 1.17 0.83 12.15
C LEU A 184 2.02 1.82 12.96
N HIS A 185 3.35 1.66 12.94
CA HIS A 185 4.26 2.53 13.68
C HIS A 185 4.45 3.89 13.00
N GLU A 186 4.46 3.90 11.68
CA GLU A 186 4.56 5.12 10.88
C GLU A 186 3.34 6.01 11.11
N SER A 187 2.13 5.47 11.02
CA SER A 187 0.88 6.18 11.26
C SER A 187 0.80 6.77 12.68
N GLN A 188 1.24 6.01 13.69
CA GLN A 188 1.32 6.52 15.07
C GLN A 188 2.28 7.71 15.16
N LYS A 189 3.49 7.57 14.63
CA LYS A 189 4.50 8.63 14.66
C LYS A 189 4.09 9.87 13.86
N LEU A 190 3.43 9.66 12.72
CA LEU A 190 2.91 10.74 11.90
C LEU A 190 1.81 11.50 12.64
N ASN A 191 0.89 10.79 13.29
CA ASN A 191 -0.19 11.39 14.08
C ASN A 191 0.33 12.15 15.31
N ASP A 192 1.41 11.67 15.95
CA ASP A 192 2.04 12.33 17.10
C ASP A 192 2.81 13.60 16.68
N ALA A 193 3.36 13.62 15.47
CA ALA A 193 4.20 14.71 14.98
C ALA A 193 3.40 15.93 14.48
N ILE A 194 2.08 15.81 14.31
CA ILE A 194 1.28 16.78 13.57
C ILE A 194 0.01 17.18 14.30
N PRO A 195 -0.34 18.48 14.27
CA PRO A 195 -1.60 18.98 14.81
C PRO A 195 -2.82 18.31 14.16
N SER A 196 -3.89 18.14 14.94
CA SER A 196 -5.10 17.41 14.51
C SER A 196 -5.80 18.00 13.29
N ASP A 197 -5.68 19.29 13.07
CA ASP A 197 -6.25 20.04 11.94
C ASP A 197 -5.56 19.74 10.60
N GLN A 198 -4.31 19.24 10.63
CA GLN A 198 -3.51 18.93 9.43
C GLN A 198 -3.46 17.43 9.09
N ARG A 199 -4.04 16.55 9.92
CA ARG A 199 -3.98 15.10 9.72
C ARG A 199 -4.62 14.64 8.41
N ALA A 200 -5.78 15.21 8.06
CA ALA A 200 -6.47 14.87 6.81
C ALA A 200 -5.64 15.23 5.57
N THR A 201 -4.97 16.38 5.61
CA THR A 201 -4.05 16.83 4.55
C THR A 201 -2.89 15.85 4.39
N LEU A 202 -2.33 15.35 5.49
CA LEU A 202 -1.20 14.43 5.44
C LEU A 202 -1.54 13.05 4.92
N ILE A 203 -2.70 12.51 5.28
CA ILE A 203 -3.20 11.25 4.69
C ILE A 203 -3.30 11.39 3.17
N SER A 204 -3.76 12.55 2.69
CA SER A 204 -3.82 12.84 1.26
C SER A 204 -2.43 12.93 0.63
N VAL A 205 -1.47 13.56 1.31
CA VAL A 205 -0.07 13.66 0.85
C VAL A 205 0.61 12.30 0.81
N ASP A 206 0.37 11.43 1.78
CA ASP A 206 0.90 10.05 1.81
C ASP A 206 0.38 9.25 0.61
N GLY A 207 -0.93 9.28 0.34
CA GLY A 207 -1.51 8.66 -0.85
C GLY A 207 -0.96 9.23 -2.17
N MET A 208 -0.71 10.54 -2.25
CA MET A 208 -0.09 11.17 -3.42
C MET A 208 1.37 10.73 -3.60
N ALA A 209 2.15 10.65 -2.53
CA ALA A 209 3.55 10.20 -2.58
C ALA A 209 3.65 8.75 -3.08
N TYR A 210 2.80 7.87 -2.57
CA TYR A 210 2.68 6.51 -3.07
C TYR A 210 2.34 6.47 -4.57
N SER A 211 1.33 7.25 -5.01
CA SER A 211 0.89 7.28 -6.40
C SER A 211 1.99 7.81 -7.33
N LEU A 212 2.72 8.84 -6.92
CA LEU A 212 3.84 9.39 -7.70
C LEU A 212 4.97 8.37 -7.91
N LEU A 213 5.27 7.54 -6.90
CA LEU A 213 6.25 6.46 -7.05
C LEU A 213 5.72 5.31 -7.90
N MET A 214 4.43 5.03 -7.83
CA MET A 214 3.79 3.93 -8.55
C MET A 214 3.75 4.19 -10.06
N ILE A 215 3.59 5.45 -10.50
CA ILE A 215 3.54 5.85 -11.91
C ILE A 215 4.77 5.34 -12.70
N PRO A 216 6.02 5.58 -12.28
CA PRO A 216 7.19 5.03 -12.96
C PRO A 216 7.48 3.57 -12.58
N ALA A 217 7.24 3.15 -11.33
CA ALA A 217 7.64 1.84 -10.85
C ALA A 217 6.89 0.69 -11.55
N SER A 218 5.58 0.82 -11.72
CA SER A 218 4.76 -0.23 -12.33
C SER A 218 5.16 -0.52 -13.79
N PRO A 219 5.23 0.47 -14.71
CA PRO A 219 5.66 0.20 -16.08
C PRO A 219 7.12 -0.25 -16.17
N LEU A 220 8.01 0.22 -15.30
CA LEU A 220 9.41 -0.23 -15.29
C LEU A 220 9.51 -1.72 -14.92
N VAL A 221 8.79 -2.15 -13.89
CA VAL A 221 8.75 -3.57 -13.48
C VAL A 221 8.14 -4.43 -14.58
N GLY A 222 7.06 -3.96 -15.23
CA GLY A 222 6.45 -4.63 -16.37
C GLY A 222 7.41 -4.74 -17.56
N ALA A 223 8.04 -3.64 -17.97
CA ALA A 223 8.97 -3.61 -19.10
C ALA A 223 10.18 -4.55 -18.90
N VAL A 224 10.70 -4.65 -17.66
CA VAL A 224 11.75 -5.64 -17.35
C VAL A 224 11.20 -7.05 -17.46
N GLY A 225 9.98 -7.31 -16.98
CA GLY A 225 9.31 -8.60 -17.14
C GLY A 225 9.18 -9.01 -18.59
N ASP A 226 8.72 -8.10 -19.43
CA ASP A 226 8.55 -8.32 -20.88
C ASP A 226 9.90 -8.55 -21.58
N ALA A 227 10.94 -7.77 -21.23
CA ALA A 227 12.27 -7.91 -21.82
C ALA A 227 12.92 -9.27 -21.53
N PHE A 228 12.63 -9.86 -20.38
CA PHE A 228 13.13 -11.18 -19.99
C PHE A 228 12.12 -12.33 -20.26
N GLY A 229 10.93 -12.01 -20.77
CA GLY A 229 9.87 -13.00 -21.04
C GLY A 229 9.30 -13.67 -19.78
N GLN A 230 9.43 -13.04 -18.62
CA GLN A 230 8.97 -13.55 -17.33
C GLN A 230 8.53 -12.41 -16.41
N ALA A 231 7.30 -12.43 -15.92
CA ALA A 231 6.80 -11.41 -14.97
C ALA A 231 7.65 -11.30 -13.70
N GLY A 232 8.28 -12.39 -13.30
CA GLY A 232 9.15 -12.43 -12.12
C GLY A 232 10.44 -11.61 -12.23
N ALA A 233 10.98 -11.37 -13.44
CA ALA A 233 12.25 -10.70 -13.62
C ALA A 233 12.24 -9.25 -13.10
N GLY A 234 11.17 -8.51 -13.38
CA GLY A 234 11.00 -7.15 -12.87
C GLY A 234 10.93 -7.08 -11.35
N LEU A 235 10.23 -8.04 -10.73
CA LEU A 235 10.17 -8.14 -9.26
C LEU A 235 11.51 -8.55 -8.66
N ALA A 236 12.25 -9.45 -9.30
CA ALA A 236 13.59 -9.84 -8.85
C ALA A 236 14.56 -8.64 -8.85
N LEU A 237 14.54 -7.84 -9.91
CA LEU A 237 15.33 -6.63 -9.99
C LEU A 237 14.93 -5.62 -8.92
N LEU A 238 13.63 -5.36 -8.75
CA LEU A 238 13.11 -4.46 -7.72
C LEU A 238 13.53 -4.92 -6.31
N GLY A 239 13.34 -6.20 -5.99
CA GLY A 239 13.72 -6.79 -4.72
C GLY A 239 15.22 -6.68 -4.46
N GLY A 240 16.07 -6.92 -5.49
CA GLY A 240 17.51 -6.74 -5.42
C GLY A 240 17.91 -5.31 -5.09
N VAL A 241 17.33 -4.32 -5.75
CA VAL A 241 17.57 -2.89 -5.49
C VAL A 241 17.18 -2.53 -4.05
N ILE A 242 16.04 -3.02 -3.56
CA ILE A 242 15.58 -2.75 -2.20
C ILE A 242 16.55 -3.37 -1.16
N VAL A 243 16.97 -4.62 -1.35
CA VAL A 243 17.94 -5.27 -0.45
C VAL A 243 19.27 -4.51 -0.44
N LEU A 244 19.80 -4.15 -1.59
CA LEU A 244 21.05 -3.39 -1.68
C LEU A 244 20.95 -2.03 -0.99
N SER A 245 19.84 -1.32 -1.18
CA SER A 245 19.58 -0.04 -0.50
C SER A 245 19.48 -0.21 1.01
N GLY A 246 18.77 -1.24 1.48
CA GLY A 246 18.66 -1.59 2.90
C GLY A 246 20.01 -1.90 3.54
N VAL A 247 20.85 -2.68 2.87
CA VAL A 247 22.23 -2.98 3.34
C VAL A 247 23.10 -1.71 3.38
N ALA A 248 22.97 -0.83 2.39
CA ALA A 248 23.69 0.45 2.37
C ALA A 248 23.27 1.35 3.57
N LEU A 249 21.99 1.34 3.94
CA LEU A 249 21.48 2.05 5.12
C LEU A 249 22.02 1.49 6.44
N LEU A 250 22.25 0.18 6.54
CA LEU A 250 22.87 -0.44 7.71
C LEU A 250 24.33 0.02 7.90
N ARG A 251 25.07 0.18 6.80
CA ARG A 251 26.48 0.60 6.84
C ARG A 251 26.68 2.07 7.20
N LYS A 252 25.69 2.93 6.95
CA LYS A 252 25.74 4.34 7.37
C LYS A 252 25.61 4.44 8.89
N LYS A 253 26.68 4.82 9.60
CA LYS A 253 26.66 5.16 11.03
C LYS A 253 25.57 6.19 11.31
N PRO A 254 24.87 6.12 12.47
CA PRO A 254 23.97 7.20 12.90
C PRO A 254 24.80 8.50 12.96
N GLN A 255 24.39 9.52 12.23
CA GLN A 255 24.83 10.87 12.55
C GLN A 255 24.17 11.21 13.89
N GLU A 256 24.96 11.30 14.93
CA GLU A 256 24.58 11.87 16.22
C GLU A 256 24.18 13.33 15.96
N SER A 257 22.89 13.59 16.11
CA SER A 257 22.28 14.93 16.13
C SER A 257 21.60 15.12 17.46
#